data_9fbed9c54535a152c4013f9c22657351
#
_entry.id   9fbed9c54535a152c4013f9c22657351
#
_cell.length_a   1.000
_cell.length_b   1.000
_cell.length_c   1.000
_cell.angle_alpha   90.00
_cell.angle_beta   90.00
_cell.angle_gamma   90.00
#
_symmetry.space_group_name_H-M   'P 1'
#
loop_
_entity.id
_entity.type
_entity.pdbx_description
1 polymer ?
#
loop_
_entity_poly.entity_id
_entity_poly.type
_entity_poly.pdbx_seq_one_letter_code
_entity_poly.pdbx_strand_id
1 'polypeptide(L)' 'EIRANSTTVAEADANGIKSNVLIRNKNEVPNGETWTVASSENAVLAGPITVTGTLVCNGTLVII' A
#
# COMPACT_ATOMS: atom_id res chain seq x y z
N GLU A 1 4.97 15.79 0.67
CA GLU A 1 5.18 15.54 2.11
C GLU A 1 3.88 15.07 2.76
N ILE A 2 3.97 14.01 3.54
CA ILE A 2 2.83 13.44 4.25
C ILE A 2 3.02 13.71 5.74
N ARG A 3 1.99 14.28 6.38
CA ARG A 3 2.06 14.69 7.77
C ARG A 3 0.94 14.09 8.62
N ALA A 4 1.24 13.87 9.89
CA ALA A 4 0.26 13.55 10.91
C ALA A 4 0.51 14.48 12.10
N ASN A 5 -0.51 15.24 12.53
CA ASN A 5 -0.40 16.22 13.63
C ASN A 5 0.74 17.21 13.41
N SER A 6 0.89 17.71 12.18
CA SER A 6 1.96 18.63 11.76
C SER A 6 3.36 18.02 11.80
N THR A 7 3.48 16.72 12.03
CA THR A 7 4.76 16.02 12.00
C THR A 7 4.91 15.30 10.66
N THR A 8 6.04 15.51 10.01
CA THR A 8 6.34 14.82 8.76
C THR A 8 6.53 13.33 9.04
N VAL A 9 5.70 12.48 8.43
CA VAL A 9 5.80 11.03 8.56
C VAL A 9 6.38 10.36 7.31
N ALA A 10 6.27 11.03 6.15
CA ALA A 10 6.87 10.57 4.90
C ALA A 10 7.07 11.76 3.97
N GLU A 11 8.01 11.61 3.04
CA GLU A 11 8.30 12.62 2.02
C GLU A 11 8.37 11.93 0.66
N ALA A 12 7.86 12.61 -0.36
CA ALA A 12 7.98 12.18 -1.75
C ALA A 12 8.88 13.16 -2.49
N ASP A 13 9.87 12.65 -3.21
CA ASP A 13 10.77 13.45 -4.03
C ASP A 13 11.05 12.74 -5.37
N ALA A 14 12.02 13.22 -6.12
CA ALA A 14 12.38 12.64 -7.42
C ALA A 14 12.89 11.19 -7.32
N ASN A 15 13.30 10.76 -6.13
CA ASN A 15 13.84 9.41 -5.89
C ASN A 15 12.81 8.47 -5.29
N GLY A 16 11.58 8.94 -5.00
CA GLY A 16 10.51 8.13 -4.47
C GLY A 16 9.96 8.64 -3.14
N ILE A 17 9.46 7.73 -2.33
CA ILE A 17 8.88 8.04 -1.03
C ILE A 17 9.86 7.64 0.07
N LYS A 18 10.12 8.60 0.95
CA LYS A 18 11.00 8.42 2.11
C LYS A 18 10.18 8.55 3.38
N SER A 19 10.29 7.58 4.27
CA SER A 19 9.53 7.54 5.52
C SER A 19 10.46 7.48 6.72
N ASN A 20 10.13 8.23 7.77
CA ASN A 20 10.82 8.20 9.04
C ASN A 20 10.19 7.21 10.03
N VAL A 21 9.13 6.53 9.62
CA VAL A 21 8.41 5.53 10.40
C VAL A 21 8.25 4.26 9.58
N LEU A 22 7.76 3.21 10.21
CA LEU A 22 7.48 1.95 9.51
C LEU A 22 6.42 2.17 8.43
N ILE A 23 6.67 1.62 7.24
CA ILE A 23 5.64 1.49 6.23
C ILE A 23 4.90 0.19 6.53
N ARG A 24 3.59 0.28 6.68
CA ARG A 24 2.77 -0.87 7.05
C ARG A 24 1.46 -0.88 6.28
N ASN A 25 0.95 -2.08 6.12
CA ASN A 25 -0.34 -2.32 5.48
C ASN A 25 -1.14 -3.31 6.31
N LYS A 26 -2.44 -3.40 6.03
CA LYS A 26 -3.26 -4.45 6.63
C LYS A 26 -2.81 -5.80 6.09
N ASN A 27 -2.87 -6.82 6.93
CA ASN A 27 -2.52 -8.18 6.54
C ASN A 27 -3.73 -8.96 5.99
N GLU A 28 -4.81 -8.27 5.71
CA GLU A 28 -6.04 -8.88 5.22
C GLU A 28 -6.79 -7.89 4.33
N VAL A 29 -7.38 -8.41 3.24
CA VAL A 29 -8.41 -7.70 2.50
C VAL A 29 -9.73 -8.05 3.17
N PRO A 30 -10.34 -7.15 3.98
CA PRO A 30 -11.51 -7.50 4.77
C PRO A 30 -12.72 -7.82 3.91
N ASN A 31 -13.65 -8.58 4.47
CA ASN A 31 -14.92 -8.83 3.82
C ASN A 31 -15.66 -7.50 3.58
N GLY A 32 -16.17 -7.32 2.39
CA GLY A 32 -16.88 -6.09 2.00
C GLY A 32 -15.97 -5.01 1.41
N GLU A 33 -14.65 -5.20 1.42
CA GLU A 33 -13.71 -4.27 0.78
C GLU A 33 -13.20 -4.83 -0.54
N THR A 34 -12.89 -3.92 -1.45
CA THR A 34 -12.25 -4.26 -2.73
C THR A 34 -10.98 -3.42 -2.86
N TRP A 35 -9.86 -4.10 -3.00
CA TRP A 35 -8.57 -3.45 -3.28
C TRP A 35 -8.25 -3.66 -4.75
N THR A 36 -7.91 -2.59 -5.45
CA THR A 36 -7.69 -2.64 -6.90
C THR A 36 -6.33 -2.07 -7.24
N VAL A 37 -5.57 -2.83 -8.04
CA VAL A 37 -4.37 -2.35 -8.72
C VAL A 37 -4.74 -2.19 -10.19
N ALA A 38 -4.74 -0.95 -10.67
CA ALA A 38 -5.10 -0.65 -12.06
C ALA A 38 -4.04 -1.18 -13.03
N SER A 39 -4.39 -1.29 -14.32
CA SER A 39 -3.49 -1.81 -15.33
C SER A 39 -2.23 -0.97 -15.54
N SER A 40 -2.30 0.31 -15.16
CA SER A 40 -1.17 1.24 -15.27
C SER A 40 -0.41 1.39 -13.95
N GLU A 41 -0.72 0.58 -12.94
CA GLU A 41 -0.16 0.71 -11.60
C GLU A 41 0.60 -0.54 -11.17
N ASN A 42 1.57 -0.33 -10.29
CA ASN A 42 2.26 -1.38 -9.59
C ASN A 42 2.08 -1.17 -8.09
N ALA A 43 1.97 -2.24 -7.33
CA ALA A 43 1.82 -2.17 -5.89
C ALA A 43 2.70 -3.21 -5.20
N VAL A 44 3.04 -2.93 -3.96
CA VAL A 44 3.78 -3.85 -3.11
C VAL A 44 3.11 -3.90 -1.75
N LEU A 45 2.99 -5.10 -1.20
CA LEU A 45 2.46 -5.33 0.14
C LEU A 45 3.43 -6.19 0.94
N ALA A 46 3.51 -5.91 2.23
CA ALA A 46 4.18 -6.82 3.15
C ALA A 46 3.19 -7.93 3.50
N GLY A 47 3.60 -9.17 3.33
CA GLY A 47 2.78 -10.34 3.60
C GLY A 47 3.07 -10.99 4.94
N PRO A 48 2.35 -12.05 5.24
CA PRO A 48 1.31 -12.67 4.41
C PRO A 48 0.03 -11.85 4.34
N ILE A 49 -0.73 -12.01 3.26
CA ILE A 49 -2.01 -11.33 3.04
C ILE A 49 -3.12 -12.36 2.91
N THR A 50 -4.16 -12.20 3.71
CA THR A 50 -5.37 -13.02 3.64
C THR A 50 -6.42 -12.26 2.83
N VAL A 51 -7.01 -12.88 1.83
CA VAL A 51 -8.07 -12.26 1.04
C VAL A 51 -9.42 -12.82 1.47
N THR A 52 -10.14 -12.03 2.25
CA THR A 52 -11.51 -12.35 2.68
C THR A 52 -12.51 -11.59 1.82
N GLY A 53 -12.15 -10.38 1.40
CA GLY A 53 -12.94 -9.57 0.47
C GLY A 53 -12.53 -9.82 -0.97
N THR A 54 -12.29 -8.75 -1.72
CA THR A 54 -11.93 -8.82 -3.13
C THR A 54 -10.62 -8.10 -3.39
N LEU A 55 -9.72 -8.76 -4.10
CA LEU A 55 -8.47 -8.16 -4.57
C LEU A 55 -8.46 -8.25 -6.09
N VAL A 56 -8.46 -7.10 -6.75
CA VAL A 56 -8.41 -7.01 -8.22
C VAL A 56 -7.04 -6.51 -8.63
N CYS A 57 -6.30 -7.31 -9.36
CA CYS A 57 -4.97 -6.94 -9.83
C CYS A 57 -4.96 -6.96 -11.37
N ASN A 58 -5.03 -5.78 -11.97
CA ASN A 58 -4.92 -5.61 -13.42
C ASN A 58 -3.52 -5.15 -13.83
N GLY A 59 -2.73 -4.71 -12.86
CA GLY A 59 -1.33 -4.34 -13.04
C GLY A 59 -0.41 -5.38 -12.42
N THR A 60 0.58 -4.91 -11.66
CA THR A 60 1.52 -5.79 -10.97
C THR A 60 1.39 -5.61 -9.46
N LEU A 61 1.26 -6.71 -8.75
CA LEU A 61 1.25 -6.72 -7.29
C LEU A 61 2.32 -7.69 -6.81
N VAL A 62 3.19 -7.19 -5.94
CA VAL A 62 4.24 -8.00 -5.30
C VAL A 62 3.94 -8.09 -3.82
N ILE A 63 3.96 -9.29 -3.27
CA ILE A 63 3.81 -9.51 -1.83
C ILE A 63 5.12 -10.09 -1.31
N ILE A 64 5.70 -9.41 -0.36
CA ILE A 64 6.99 -9.81 0.23
C ILE A 64 6.85 -10.28 1.67
#